data_bd76a799b9945b872c62a842c0bbff2a
#
_entry.id   bd76a799b9945b872c62a842c0bbff2a
#
_cell.length_a   1.000
_cell.length_b   1.000
_cell.length_c   1.000
_cell.angle_alpha   90.00
_cell.angle_beta   90.00
_cell.angle_gamma   90.00
#
_symmetry.space_group_name_H-M   'P 1'
#
loop_
_entity.id
_entity.type
_entity.pdbx_description
1 polymer ?
#
loop_
_entity_poly.entity_id
_entity_poly.type
_entity_poly.pdbx_seq_one_letter_code
_entity_poly.pdbx_strand_id
1 'polypeptide(L)'
;SIIAALACKALGNKINLKMADDLFLAGLLQDIGILAFFSIIPEAYAKIYSSAASHDALLQAEYEAFETGHDELGYTLLKRWNLPSYVAIACMTSHNQSSSQKGEPTIADCVAASGYIADYFLNPSDTEKIAQTMTKLYARLNLDGQALLKVIAKIKDELRTVEELFEFSICSESELNALMSEAQELL
;
A
#
# COMPACT_ATOMS: atom_id res chain seq x y z
N SER A 1 5.47 3.59 -2.38
CA SER A 1 4.48 3.62 -3.49
C SER A 1 4.64 2.45 -4.48
N ILE A 2 5.87 2.12 -5.02
CA ILE A 2 6.05 1.05 -6.05
C ILE A 2 5.65 -0.32 -5.50
N ILE A 3 6.10 -0.72 -4.31
CA ILE A 3 5.71 -1.98 -3.68
C ILE A 3 4.19 -2.05 -3.52
N ALA A 4 3.56 -0.98 -3.05
CA ALA A 4 2.11 -0.91 -2.93
C ALA A 4 1.40 -1.05 -4.28
N ALA A 5 1.92 -0.45 -5.35
CA ALA A 5 1.38 -0.60 -6.70
C ALA A 5 1.43 -2.06 -7.20
N LEU A 6 2.59 -2.71 -7.05
CA LEU A 6 2.76 -4.12 -7.40
C LEU A 6 1.88 -5.03 -6.54
N ALA A 7 1.79 -4.75 -5.24
CA ALA A 7 0.94 -5.49 -4.32
C ALA A 7 -0.55 -5.34 -4.69
N CYS A 8 -1.01 -4.13 -4.96
CA CYS A 8 -2.39 -3.87 -5.36
C CYS A 8 -2.78 -4.64 -6.63
N LYS A 9 -1.91 -4.60 -7.65
CA LYS A 9 -2.07 -5.37 -8.90
C LYS A 9 -2.08 -6.89 -8.64
N ALA A 10 -1.14 -7.39 -7.84
CA ALA A 10 -1.04 -8.82 -7.54
C ALA A 10 -2.25 -9.32 -6.73
N LEU A 11 -2.72 -8.55 -5.75
CA LEU A 11 -3.93 -8.82 -4.98
C LEU A 11 -5.17 -8.88 -5.88
N GLY A 12 -5.36 -7.86 -6.72
CA GLY A 12 -6.50 -7.81 -7.63
C GLY A 12 -6.53 -8.99 -8.61
N ASN A 13 -5.38 -9.36 -9.15
CA ASN A 13 -5.26 -10.56 -9.99
C ASN A 13 -5.63 -11.84 -9.21
N LYS A 14 -5.24 -11.92 -7.93
CA LYS A 14 -5.54 -13.07 -7.09
C LYS A 14 -7.04 -13.24 -6.81
N ILE A 15 -7.76 -12.13 -6.69
CA ILE A 15 -9.23 -12.14 -6.49
C ILE A 15 -10.02 -11.95 -7.79
N ASN A 16 -9.37 -12.11 -8.95
CA ASN A 16 -9.98 -12.04 -10.28
C ASN A 16 -10.59 -10.68 -10.67
N LEU A 17 -10.12 -9.59 -10.09
CA LEU A 17 -10.43 -8.25 -10.60
C LEU A 17 -9.69 -8.00 -11.92
N LYS A 18 -10.44 -7.88 -13.02
CA LYS A 18 -9.89 -7.71 -14.38
C LYS A 18 -9.50 -6.26 -14.69
N MET A 19 -8.75 -5.61 -13.79
CA MET A 19 -8.39 -4.19 -13.89
C MET A 19 -6.92 -3.98 -13.44
N ALA A 20 -6.00 -4.81 -13.96
CA ALA A 20 -4.63 -4.85 -13.47
C ALA A 20 -3.88 -3.50 -13.55
N ASP A 21 -4.07 -2.75 -14.64
CA ASP A 21 -3.41 -1.45 -14.82
C ASP A 21 -4.02 -0.38 -13.92
N ASP A 22 -5.32 -0.41 -13.73
CA ASP A 22 -6.03 0.49 -12.82
C ASP A 22 -5.65 0.24 -11.36
N LEU A 23 -5.50 -1.03 -10.99
CA LEU A 23 -5.03 -1.45 -9.67
C LEU A 23 -3.59 -0.99 -9.41
N PHE A 24 -2.71 -1.14 -10.39
CA PHE A 24 -1.35 -0.63 -10.30
C PHE A 24 -1.34 0.88 -10.12
N LEU A 25 -2.09 1.61 -10.92
CA LEU A 25 -2.19 3.07 -10.85
C LEU A 25 -2.76 3.53 -9.51
N ALA A 26 -3.82 2.89 -9.03
CA ALA A 26 -4.43 3.21 -7.74
C ALA A 26 -3.45 3.01 -6.57
N GLY A 27 -2.73 1.87 -6.55
CA GLY A 27 -1.71 1.60 -5.55
C GLY A 27 -0.49 2.53 -5.64
N LEU A 28 -0.14 2.99 -6.84
CA LEU A 28 0.98 3.93 -7.04
C LEU A 28 0.64 5.33 -6.50
N LEU A 29 -0.59 5.76 -6.67
CA LEU A 29 -1.04 7.11 -6.37
C LEU A 29 -1.73 7.25 -5.00
N GLN A 30 -1.87 6.16 -4.23
CA GLN A 30 -2.58 6.18 -2.96
C GLN A 30 -2.05 7.23 -1.97
N ASP A 31 -0.74 7.49 -2.00
CA ASP A 31 -0.06 8.42 -1.08
C ASP A 31 0.39 9.72 -1.78
N ILE A 32 -0.19 10.07 -2.93
CA ILE A 32 0.21 11.25 -3.70
C ILE A 32 0.06 12.55 -2.90
N GLY A 33 -0.85 12.59 -1.93
CA GLY A 33 -1.04 13.73 -1.04
C GLY A 33 0.18 14.01 -0.15
N ILE A 34 1.00 13.00 0.20
CA ILE A 34 2.27 13.19 0.90
C ILE A 34 3.21 14.08 0.08
N LEU A 35 3.33 13.80 -1.23
CA LEU A 35 4.17 14.62 -2.11
C LEU A 35 3.61 16.04 -2.26
N ALA A 36 2.29 16.20 -2.21
CA ALA A 36 1.65 17.51 -2.22
C ALA A 36 1.96 18.30 -0.96
N PHE A 37 1.88 17.70 0.23
CA PHE A 37 2.30 18.36 1.48
C PHE A 37 3.76 18.79 1.44
N PHE A 38 4.66 17.92 1.00
CA PHE A 38 6.07 18.29 0.84
C PHE A 38 6.28 19.42 -0.17
N SER A 39 5.44 19.52 -1.19
CA SER A 39 5.55 20.60 -2.19
C SER A 39 5.02 21.94 -1.68
N ILE A 40 4.02 21.94 -0.79
CA ILE A 40 3.33 23.14 -0.33
C ILE A 40 3.95 23.68 0.98
N ILE A 41 4.27 22.79 1.93
CA ILE A 41 4.73 23.13 3.29
C ILE A 41 5.90 22.24 3.74
N PRO A 42 7.01 22.18 2.99
CA PRO A 42 8.07 21.18 3.16
C PRO A 42 8.64 21.12 4.58
N GLU A 43 8.96 22.28 5.18
CA GLU A 43 9.62 22.35 6.50
C GLU A 43 8.67 21.91 7.65
N ALA A 44 7.41 22.33 7.59
CA ALA A 44 6.42 21.96 8.60
C ALA A 44 6.06 20.46 8.46
N TYR A 45 5.86 20.00 7.23
CA TYR A 45 5.48 18.62 6.98
C TYR A 45 6.60 17.62 7.28
N ALA A 46 7.86 17.95 6.97
CA ALA A 46 9.00 17.09 7.28
C ALA A 46 9.10 16.73 8.77
N LYS A 47 8.74 17.66 9.68
CA LYS A 47 8.70 17.40 11.13
C LYS A 47 7.65 16.36 11.50
N ILE A 48 6.47 16.47 10.95
CA ILE A 48 5.36 15.52 11.20
C ILE A 48 5.71 14.16 10.61
N TYR A 49 6.15 14.14 9.35
CA TYR A 49 6.52 12.92 8.65
C TYR A 49 7.62 12.13 9.37
N SER A 50 8.67 12.82 9.85
CA SER A 50 9.80 12.19 10.53
C SER A 50 9.47 11.70 11.95
N SER A 51 8.44 12.23 12.59
CA SER A 51 8.00 11.85 13.94
C SER A 51 6.94 10.77 13.96
N ALA A 52 6.31 10.48 12.83
CA ALA A 52 5.24 9.48 12.74
C ALA A 52 5.80 8.05 12.87
N ALA A 53 5.27 7.29 13.82
CA ALA A 53 5.68 5.90 14.07
C ALA A 53 5.13 4.90 13.05
N SER A 54 4.08 5.28 12.32
CA SER A 54 3.42 4.46 11.29
C SER A 54 2.69 5.35 10.29
N HIS A 55 2.25 4.75 9.19
CA HIS A 55 1.47 5.47 8.17
C HIS A 55 0.13 5.96 8.72
N ASP A 56 -0.56 5.16 9.53
CA ASP A 56 -1.80 5.56 10.21
C ASP A 56 -1.55 6.70 11.23
N ALA A 57 -0.41 6.67 11.95
CA ALA A 57 -0.03 7.74 12.85
C ALA A 57 0.31 9.05 12.11
N LEU A 58 0.89 8.93 10.91
CA LEU A 58 1.14 10.08 10.04
C LEU A 58 -0.18 10.75 9.65
N LEU A 59 -1.15 9.96 9.17
CA LEU A 59 -2.47 10.49 8.78
C LEU A 59 -3.16 11.21 9.93
N GLN A 60 -3.14 10.63 11.14
CA GLN A 60 -3.69 11.26 12.32
C GLN A 60 -2.99 12.59 12.65
N ALA A 61 -1.66 12.63 12.60
CA ALA A 61 -0.89 13.84 12.88
C ALA A 61 -1.13 14.95 11.84
N GLU A 62 -1.38 14.57 10.57
CA GLU A 62 -1.78 15.51 9.51
C GLU A 62 -3.13 16.16 9.83
N TYR A 63 -4.16 15.36 10.17
CA TYR A 63 -5.46 15.89 10.56
C TYR A 63 -5.39 16.80 11.78
N GLU A 64 -4.56 16.46 12.77
CA GLU A 64 -4.37 17.28 13.97
C GLU A 64 -3.68 18.63 13.65
N ALA A 65 -2.73 18.64 12.72
CA ALA A 65 -1.92 19.81 12.40
C ALA A 65 -2.53 20.69 11.30
N PHE A 66 -3.22 20.09 10.33
CA PHE A 66 -3.64 20.77 9.08
C PHE A 66 -5.12 20.65 8.80
N GLU A 67 -5.90 19.98 9.66
CA GLU A 67 -7.35 19.72 9.49
C GLU A 67 -7.67 18.92 8.20
N THR A 68 -6.65 18.31 7.56
CA THR A 68 -6.79 17.45 6.38
C THR A 68 -5.64 16.46 6.33
N GLY A 69 -5.88 15.28 5.77
CA GLY A 69 -4.87 14.24 5.59
C GLY A 69 -4.38 14.13 4.14
N HIS A 70 -3.28 13.38 3.96
CA HIS A 70 -2.77 13.09 2.62
C HIS A 70 -3.78 12.31 1.75
N ASP A 71 -4.69 11.56 2.35
CA ASP A 71 -5.78 10.85 1.69
C ASP A 71 -6.78 11.81 1.03
N GLU A 72 -7.27 12.83 1.74
CA GLU A 72 -8.16 13.87 1.20
C GLU A 72 -7.46 14.78 0.20
N LEU A 73 -6.21 15.17 0.50
CA LEU A 73 -5.42 16.00 -0.40
C LEU A 73 -5.12 15.26 -1.70
N GLY A 74 -4.75 13.99 -1.61
CA GLY A 74 -4.55 13.11 -2.75
C GLY A 74 -5.82 12.93 -3.58
N TYR A 75 -6.94 12.64 -2.93
CA TYR A 75 -8.25 12.58 -3.60
C TYR A 75 -8.55 13.85 -4.41
N THR A 76 -8.35 15.01 -3.78
CA THR A 76 -8.61 16.31 -4.41
C THR A 76 -7.73 16.54 -5.64
N LEU A 77 -6.43 16.20 -5.55
CA LEU A 77 -5.50 16.28 -6.67
C LEU A 77 -5.89 15.36 -7.82
N LEU A 78 -6.17 14.10 -7.52
CA LEU A 78 -6.53 13.10 -8.54
C LEU A 78 -7.82 13.48 -9.27
N LYS A 79 -8.78 14.05 -8.55
CA LYS A 79 -10.01 14.62 -9.15
C LYS A 79 -9.72 15.82 -10.04
N ARG A 80 -8.82 16.73 -9.64
CA ARG A 80 -8.41 17.89 -10.46
C ARG A 80 -7.66 17.49 -11.71
N TRP A 81 -6.90 16.40 -11.67
CA TRP A 81 -6.20 15.85 -12.82
C TRP A 81 -7.09 15.00 -13.73
N ASN A 82 -8.39 14.95 -13.46
CA ASN A 82 -9.37 14.15 -14.20
C ASN A 82 -9.04 12.64 -14.28
N LEU A 83 -8.39 12.12 -13.25
CA LEU A 83 -8.22 10.66 -13.15
C LEU A 83 -9.56 9.98 -12.87
N PRO A 84 -9.70 8.70 -13.23
CA PRO A 84 -10.92 7.94 -12.97
C PRO A 84 -11.34 8.02 -11.49
N SER A 85 -12.63 8.21 -11.25
CA SER A 85 -13.15 8.44 -9.89
C SER A 85 -12.83 7.31 -8.92
N TYR A 86 -12.74 6.06 -9.41
CA TYR A 86 -12.39 4.92 -8.57
C TYR A 86 -10.94 4.99 -8.06
N VAL A 87 -10.00 5.57 -8.83
CA VAL A 87 -8.61 5.78 -8.38
C VAL A 87 -8.57 6.83 -7.27
N ALA A 88 -9.27 7.95 -7.45
CA ALA A 88 -9.36 8.99 -6.43
C ALA A 88 -10.03 8.48 -5.14
N ILE A 89 -11.14 7.75 -5.25
CA ILE A 89 -11.82 7.14 -4.10
C ILE A 89 -10.91 6.14 -3.39
N ALA A 90 -10.16 5.32 -4.14
CA ALA A 90 -9.22 4.38 -3.54
C ALA A 90 -8.13 5.07 -2.73
N CYS A 91 -7.60 6.21 -3.20
CA CYS A 91 -6.68 7.06 -2.44
C CYS A 91 -7.32 7.53 -1.12
N MET A 92 -8.51 8.12 -1.16
CA MET A 92 -9.23 8.61 0.02
C MET A 92 -9.57 7.51 1.03
N THR A 93 -9.73 6.27 0.57
CA THR A 93 -10.14 5.14 1.42
C THR A 93 -9.00 4.18 1.74
N SER A 94 -7.76 4.51 1.37
CA SER A 94 -6.58 3.65 1.56
C SER A 94 -6.32 3.30 3.03
N HIS A 95 -6.64 4.22 3.95
CA HIS A 95 -6.53 4.04 5.40
C HIS A 95 -7.82 3.56 6.08
N ASN A 96 -8.88 3.29 5.32
CA ASN A 96 -10.12 2.84 5.92
C ASN A 96 -9.94 1.42 6.49
N GLN A 97 -9.98 1.30 7.82
CA GLN A 97 -9.84 0.02 8.53
C GLN A 97 -11.09 -0.87 8.41
N SER A 98 -12.23 -0.30 8.01
CA SER A 98 -13.44 -1.07 7.81
C SER A 98 -13.35 -1.86 6.51
N SER A 99 -13.41 -3.20 6.59
CA SER A 99 -13.66 -4.00 5.40
C SER A 99 -15.00 -3.60 4.79
N SER A 100 -15.09 -3.56 3.46
CA SER A 100 -16.37 -3.44 2.78
C SER A 100 -17.29 -4.55 3.30
N GLN A 101 -18.35 -4.16 4.02
CA GLN A 101 -19.26 -5.13 4.63
C GLN A 101 -19.95 -5.94 3.52
N LYS A 102 -19.74 -7.26 3.54
CA LYS A 102 -20.56 -8.26 2.81
C LYS A 102 -20.71 -8.05 1.28
N GLY A 103 -19.66 -7.71 0.56
CA GLY A 103 -19.65 -7.63 -0.89
C GLY A 103 -18.42 -8.31 -1.50
N GLU A 104 -18.35 -8.34 -2.82
CA GLU A 104 -17.12 -8.70 -3.52
C GLU A 104 -16.04 -7.64 -3.27
N PRO A 105 -14.75 -8.04 -3.11
CA PRO A 105 -13.65 -7.10 -2.91
C PRO A 105 -13.55 -6.07 -4.05
N THR A 106 -13.25 -4.84 -3.69
CA THR A 106 -13.15 -3.69 -4.60
C THR A 106 -11.70 -3.25 -4.83
N ILE A 107 -11.48 -2.30 -5.74
CA ILE A 107 -10.18 -1.64 -5.92
C ILE A 107 -9.72 -1.01 -4.59
N ALA A 108 -10.61 -0.34 -3.86
CA ALA A 108 -10.30 0.28 -2.58
C ALA A 108 -9.82 -0.75 -1.53
N ASP A 109 -10.40 -1.96 -1.54
CA ASP A 109 -9.93 -3.05 -0.65
C ASP A 109 -8.52 -3.52 -1.02
N CYS A 110 -8.21 -3.61 -2.31
CA CYS A 110 -6.87 -3.95 -2.79
C CYS A 110 -5.85 -2.86 -2.42
N VAL A 111 -6.21 -1.59 -2.56
CA VAL A 111 -5.34 -0.46 -2.22
C VAL A 111 -5.06 -0.44 -0.71
N ALA A 112 -6.08 -0.51 0.13
CA ALA A 112 -5.89 -0.58 1.58
C ALA A 112 -5.07 -1.80 2.02
N ALA A 113 -5.28 -2.96 1.38
CA ALA A 113 -4.51 -4.18 1.65
C ALA A 113 -3.05 -4.08 1.16
N SER A 114 -2.80 -3.37 0.07
CA SER A 114 -1.45 -3.19 -0.49
C SER A 114 -0.53 -2.37 0.40
N GLY A 115 -1.07 -1.43 1.17
CA GLY A 115 -0.34 -0.67 2.19
C GLY A 115 0.27 -1.59 3.25
N TYR A 116 -0.50 -2.55 3.77
CA TYR A 116 0.01 -3.52 4.76
C TYR A 116 1.13 -4.42 4.20
N ILE A 117 1.02 -4.80 2.93
CA ILE A 117 2.09 -5.57 2.27
C ILE A 117 3.33 -4.68 2.07
N ALA A 118 3.17 -3.42 1.68
CA ALA A 118 4.28 -2.50 1.52
C ALA A 118 5.01 -2.26 2.86
N ASP A 119 4.28 -2.09 3.95
CA ASP A 119 4.86 -1.97 5.30
C ASP A 119 5.64 -3.22 5.73
N TYR A 120 5.15 -4.38 5.35
CA TYR A 120 5.86 -5.64 5.58
C TYR A 120 7.19 -5.71 4.82
N PHE A 121 7.21 -5.33 3.53
CA PHE A 121 8.45 -5.28 2.73
C PHE A 121 9.48 -4.29 3.28
N LEU A 122 9.03 -3.19 3.87
CA LEU A 122 9.91 -2.17 4.44
C LEU A 122 10.41 -2.51 5.85
N ASN A 123 9.76 -3.44 6.55
CA ASN A 123 10.07 -3.83 7.92
C ASN A 123 10.03 -5.36 8.09
N PRO A 124 10.90 -6.10 7.40
CA PRO A 124 10.82 -7.55 7.31
C PRO A 124 11.06 -8.28 8.64
N SER A 125 11.75 -7.68 9.58
CA SER A 125 12.11 -8.30 10.87
C SER A 125 11.00 -8.24 11.93
N ASP A 126 9.86 -7.64 11.62
CA ASP A 126 8.77 -7.44 12.58
C ASP A 126 7.71 -8.54 12.42
N THR A 127 7.91 -9.65 13.13
CA THR A 127 7.00 -10.82 13.11
C THR A 127 5.57 -10.49 13.55
N GLU A 128 5.39 -9.48 14.43
CA GLU A 128 4.06 -9.02 14.84
C GLU A 128 3.35 -8.34 13.67
N LYS A 129 4.04 -7.53 12.88
CA LYS A 129 3.49 -6.91 11.68
C LYS A 129 3.07 -7.95 10.64
N ILE A 130 3.79 -9.04 10.51
CA ILE A 130 3.43 -10.13 9.58
C ILE A 130 2.08 -10.72 9.99
N ALA A 131 1.92 -11.11 11.25
CA ALA A 131 0.67 -11.68 11.76
C ALA A 131 -0.52 -10.71 11.63
N GLN A 132 -0.30 -9.43 11.90
CA GLN A 132 -1.30 -8.38 11.70
C GLN A 132 -1.66 -8.22 10.23
N THR A 133 -0.67 -8.22 9.32
CA THR A 133 -0.89 -8.14 7.87
C THR A 133 -1.73 -9.32 7.40
N MET A 134 -1.40 -10.55 7.79
CA MET A 134 -2.17 -11.74 7.44
C MET A 134 -3.62 -11.65 7.93
N THR A 135 -3.83 -11.22 9.18
CA THR A 135 -5.16 -11.05 9.74
C THR A 135 -5.98 -10.02 8.95
N LYS A 136 -5.38 -8.89 8.60
CA LYS A 136 -6.03 -7.82 7.83
C LYS A 136 -6.34 -8.25 6.40
N LEU A 137 -5.45 -8.99 5.73
CA LEU A 137 -5.66 -9.51 4.39
C LEU A 137 -6.75 -10.57 4.35
N TYR A 138 -6.78 -11.46 5.35
CA TYR A 138 -7.85 -12.44 5.46
C TYR A 138 -9.21 -11.77 5.69
N ALA A 139 -9.28 -10.82 6.63
CA ALA A 139 -10.52 -10.12 6.95
C ALA A 139 -11.06 -9.30 5.76
N ARG A 140 -10.18 -8.72 4.94
CA ARG A 140 -10.55 -7.80 3.85
C ARG A 140 -10.75 -8.49 2.51
N LEU A 141 -9.91 -9.46 2.17
CA LEU A 141 -9.85 -10.09 0.85
C LEU A 141 -10.11 -11.60 0.89
N ASN A 142 -10.34 -12.18 2.07
CA ASN A 142 -10.45 -13.62 2.31
C ASN A 142 -9.25 -14.40 1.73
N LEU A 143 -8.05 -13.84 1.87
CA LEU A 143 -6.80 -14.45 1.41
C LEU A 143 -6.12 -15.17 2.58
N ASP A 144 -5.88 -16.45 2.42
CA ASP A 144 -5.10 -17.27 3.35
C ASP A 144 -3.59 -17.05 3.18
N GLY A 145 -2.80 -17.64 4.07
CA GLY A 145 -1.36 -17.50 4.05
C GLY A 145 -0.72 -18.05 2.77
N GLN A 146 -1.25 -19.12 2.19
CA GLN A 146 -0.75 -19.66 0.91
C GLN A 146 -1.00 -18.69 -0.26
N ALA A 147 -2.14 -18.01 -0.25
CA ALA A 147 -2.43 -16.98 -1.22
C ALA A 147 -1.49 -15.78 -1.05
N LEU A 148 -1.21 -15.37 0.20
CA LEU A 148 -0.28 -14.31 0.50
C LEU A 148 1.14 -14.64 0.00
N LEU A 149 1.66 -15.86 0.24
CA LEU A 149 2.96 -16.27 -0.28
C LEU A 149 3.07 -16.12 -1.80
N LYS A 150 2.01 -16.49 -2.53
CA LYS A 150 1.98 -16.33 -3.99
C LYS A 150 1.98 -14.86 -4.41
N VAL A 151 1.30 -14.00 -3.66
CA VAL A 151 1.32 -12.55 -3.87
C VAL A 151 2.72 -11.99 -3.61
N ILE A 152 3.35 -12.34 -2.49
CA ILE A 152 4.72 -11.90 -2.16
C ILE A 152 5.72 -12.35 -3.22
N ALA A 153 5.67 -13.61 -3.65
CA ALA A 153 6.54 -14.14 -4.69
C ALA A 153 6.37 -13.34 -6.01
N LYS A 154 5.12 -13.04 -6.39
CA LYS A 154 4.82 -12.26 -7.59
C LYS A 154 5.36 -10.83 -7.49
N ILE A 155 5.18 -10.18 -6.33
CA ILE A 155 5.74 -8.84 -6.10
C ILE A 155 7.26 -8.85 -6.21
N LYS A 156 7.92 -9.85 -5.61
CA LYS A 156 9.37 -10.00 -5.68
C LYS A 156 9.87 -10.09 -7.13
N ASP A 157 9.22 -10.90 -7.96
CA ASP A 157 9.61 -11.07 -9.36
C ASP A 157 9.42 -9.77 -10.17
N GLU A 158 8.29 -9.08 -9.99
CA GLU A 158 8.01 -7.83 -10.67
C GLU A 158 8.88 -6.68 -10.15
N LEU A 159 9.23 -6.66 -8.85
CA LEU A 159 10.11 -5.65 -8.25
C LEU A 159 11.50 -5.70 -8.87
N ARG A 160 12.07 -6.89 -9.07
CA ARG A 160 13.37 -7.05 -9.76
C ARG A 160 13.37 -6.40 -11.14
N THR A 161 12.30 -6.60 -11.90
CA THR A 161 12.16 -5.98 -13.23
C THR A 161 12.12 -4.46 -13.16
N VAL A 162 11.45 -3.91 -12.14
CA VAL A 162 11.39 -2.46 -11.93
C VAL A 162 12.74 -1.90 -11.49
N GLU A 163 13.44 -2.58 -10.58
CA GLU A 163 14.77 -2.18 -10.10
C GLU A 163 15.80 -2.18 -11.25
N GLU A 164 15.78 -3.19 -12.11
CA GLU A 164 16.63 -3.25 -13.30
C GLU A 164 16.32 -2.12 -14.29
N LEU A 165 15.03 -1.80 -14.51
CA LEU A 165 14.60 -0.77 -15.44
C LEU A 165 15.00 0.65 -15.01
N PHE A 166 14.96 0.91 -13.71
CA PHE A 166 15.24 2.24 -13.15
C PHE A 166 16.64 2.38 -12.54
N GLU A 167 17.47 1.35 -12.63
CA GLU A 167 18.84 1.33 -12.10
C GLU A 167 18.95 1.69 -10.62
N PHE A 168 17.96 1.29 -9.80
CA PHE A 168 18.00 1.45 -8.35
C PHE A 168 17.56 0.16 -7.64
N SER A 169 17.95 -0.01 -6.38
CA SER A 169 17.52 -1.14 -5.54
C SER A 169 16.64 -0.62 -4.40
N ILE A 170 15.49 -1.27 -4.20
CA ILE A 170 14.57 -1.00 -3.08
C ILE A 170 14.88 -1.94 -1.93
N CYS A 171 15.11 -3.22 -2.24
CA CYS A 171 15.40 -4.26 -1.27
C CYS A 171 16.57 -5.11 -1.75
N SER A 172 17.45 -5.50 -0.85
CA SER A 172 18.50 -6.46 -1.17
C SER A 172 17.90 -7.86 -1.41
N GLU A 173 18.61 -8.69 -2.18
CA GLU A 173 18.17 -10.06 -2.44
C GLU A 173 18.10 -10.90 -1.15
N SER A 174 18.96 -10.62 -0.18
CA SER A 174 18.94 -11.25 1.14
C SER A 174 17.68 -10.87 1.94
N GLU A 175 17.25 -9.61 1.91
CA GLU A 175 16.01 -9.14 2.55
C GLU A 175 14.78 -9.80 1.92
N LEU A 176 14.72 -9.85 0.60
CA LEU A 176 13.62 -10.51 -0.12
C LEU A 176 13.54 -12.01 0.17
N ASN A 177 14.68 -12.68 0.32
CA ASN A 177 14.72 -14.11 0.67
C ASN A 177 14.31 -14.32 2.13
N ALA A 178 14.74 -13.46 3.05
CA ALA A 178 14.31 -13.50 4.44
C ALA A 178 12.77 -13.34 4.56
N LEU A 179 12.19 -12.37 3.87
CA LEU A 179 10.74 -12.17 3.79
C LEU A 179 9.99 -13.44 3.36
N MET A 180 10.51 -14.14 2.33
CA MET A 180 9.88 -15.37 1.85
C MET A 180 9.99 -16.49 2.87
N SER A 181 11.14 -16.62 3.54
CA SER A 181 11.37 -17.67 4.56
C SER A 181 10.46 -17.45 5.77
N GLU A 182 10.39 -16.23 6.28
CA GLU A 182 9.53 -15.88 7.41
C GLU A 182 8.04 -16.09 7.10
N ALA A 183 7.60 -15.69 5.91
CA ALA A 183 6.22 -15.93 5.49
C ALA A 183 5.90 -17.44 5.38
N GLN A 184 6.90 -18.29 5.06
CA GLN A 184 6.74 -19.75 5.03
C GLN A 184 6.68 -20.38 6.42
N GLU A 185 7.40 -19.84 7.40
CA GLU A 185 7.41 -20.35 8.79
C GLU A 185 6.10 -20.08 9.54
N LEU A 186 5.32 -19.10 9.09
CA LEU A 186 4.04 -18.71 9.69
C LEU A 186 2.82 -19.48 9.13
N LEU A 187 3.06 -20.43 8.20
CA LEU A 187 2.03 -21.24 7.55
C LEU A 187 2.03 -22.67 8.02
#